data_7578c57543eed57f6b254bc48cbe59a5
#
_entry.id   7578c57543eed57f6b254bc48cbe59a5
#
_cell.length_a   1.000
_cell.length_b   1.000
_cell.length_c   1.000
_cell.angle_alpha   90.00
_cell.angle_beta   90.00
_cell.angle_gamma   90.00
#
_symmetry.space_group_name_H-M   'P 1'
#
loop_
_entity.id
_entity.type
_entity.pdbx_description
1 polymer ?
#
loop_
_entity_poly.entity_id
_entity_poly.type
_entity_poly.pdbx_seq_one_letter_code
_entity_poly.pdbx_strand_id
1 'polypeptide(L)'
;MTREDTFEMPRPYVICHMGMSLDGKVTGDFLSLTQCAAAVDAYYQVNRRYAGDAFACGRVTMEGSFTQGFQPDLTPYQGRTVPPMDYVADETATFFAVAFDRRGRLGWQCGRIEDEDPGYGNAHVVEVLCEGVAPEYLCYLQHIGVSYIFAGNEAGVLDLDLALFKLRRIFGIKKLLLEGGSILNGAFQREDKIDELSLVIMPCVGEEQDKPLFWQSALSEYQLEESRLINGAPWLRYVRKR
;
A
#
# COMPACT_ATOMS: atom_id res chain seq x y z
N MET A 1 30.59 -17.01 -21.03
CA MET A 1 29.82 -16.99 -19.79
C MET A 1 28.40 -16.63 -20.18
N THR A 2 27.56 -17.64 -20.23
CA THR A 2 26.12 -17.51 -20.54
C THR A 2 25.43 -16.78 -19.39
N ARG A 3 24.68 -15.69 -19.71
CA ARG A 3 23.74 -15.10 -18.76
C ARG A 3 22.76 -16.22 -18.38
N GLU A 4 22.77 -16.64 -17.12
CA GLU A 4 21.67 -17.39 -16.55
C GLU A 4 20.44 -16.51 -16.68
N ASP A 5 19.43 -16.96 -17.42
CA ASP A 5 18.09 -16.37 -17.44
C ASP A 5 17.52 -16.51 -16.03
N THR A 6 17.75 -15.51 -15.20
CA THR A 6 17.00 -15.37 -13.94
C THR A 6 15.54 -15.16 -14.32
N PHE A 7 14.73 -16.19 -14.11
CA PHE A 7 13.30 -16.18 -14.35
C PHE A 7 12.68 -15.19 -13.35
N GLU A 8 12.56 -13.92 -13.77
CA GLU A 8 11.99 -12.86 -12.94
C GLU A 8 10.50 -13.17 -12.74
N MET A 9 10.07 -13.37 -11.50
CA MET A 9 8.66 -13.64 -11.20
C MET A 9 7.81 -12.44 -11.64
N PRO A 10 6.70 -12.65 -12.35
CA PRO A 10 5.85 -11.55 -12.79
C PRO A 10 5.27 -10.81 -11.58
N ARG A 11 5.47 -9.50 -11.53
CA ARG A 11 4.98 -8.60 -10.48
C ARG A 11 4.26 -7.40 -11.05
N PRO A 12 3.46 -6.67 -10.26
CA PRO A 12 2.93 -5.37 -10.65
C PRO A 12 4.04 -4.35 -10.93
N TYR A 13 3.76 -3.37 -11.78
CA TYR A 13 4.50 -2.12 -11.84
C TYR A 13 4.14 -1.28 -10.62
N VAL A 14 5.12 -0.94 -9.79
CA VAL A 14 4.91 -0.29 -8.50
C VAL A 14 5.24 1.20 -8.61
N ILE A 15 4.26 2.04 -8.35
CA ILE A 15 4.37 3.50 -8.30
C ILE A 15 4.25 3.93 -6.84
N CYS A 16 5.33 4.43 -6.25
CA CYS A 16 5.25 5.07 -4.93
C CYS A 16 4.67 6.49 -5.12
N HIS A 17 3.37 6.64 -4.83
CA HIS A 17 2.64 7.90 -4.95
C HIS A 17 2.45 8.54 -3.58
N MET A 18 3.07 9.70 -3.36
CA MET A 18 3.08 10.34 -2.05
C MET A 18 2.99 11.86 -2.13
N GLY A 19 2.23 12.43 -1.19
CA GLY A 19 2.36 13.83 -0.82
C GLY A 19 3.44 14.00 0.24
N MET A 20 4.32 14.98 0.10
CA MET A 20 5.40 15.22 1.07
C MET A 20 5.70 16.71 1.27
N SER A 21 6.23 17.05 2.44
CA SER A 21 6.76 18.39 2.74
C SER A 21 8.02 18.70 1.92
N LEU A 22 8.48 19.95 1.95
CA LEU A 22 9.72 20.38 1.26
C LEU A 22 10.98 19.64 1.74
N ASP A 23 10.99 19.17 2.99
CA ASP A 23 12.06 18.39 3.60
C ASP A 23 11.82 16.87 3.56
N GLY A 24 10.82 16.41 2.77
CA GLY A 24 10.59 14.99 2.50
C GLY A 24 9.82 14.22 3.58
N LYS A 25 9.08 14.90 4.45
CA LYS A 25 8.20 14.25 5.44
C LYS A 25 6.86 13.87 4.82
N VAL A 26 6.30 12.74 5.27
CA VAL A 26 5.02 12.21 4.78
C VAL A 26 3.97 12.01 5.87
N THR A 27 4.31 12.35 7.11
CA THR A 27 3.38 12.40 8.23
C THR A 27 3.51 13.74 8.94
N GLY A 28 2.49 14.15 9.66
CA GLY A 28 2.50 15.35 10.47
C GLY A 28 1.27 16.23 10.27
N ASP A 29 1.10 17.19 11.16
CA ASP A 29 -0.04 18.10 11.17
C ASP A 29 -0.09 19.01 9.93
N PHE A 30 1.03 19.15 9.20
CA PHE A 30 1.08 19.93 7.98
C PHE A 30 0.11 19.42 6.89
N LEU A 31 -0.25 18.14 6.90
CA LEU A 31 -1.19 17.54 5.95
C LEU A 31 -2.60 18.18 6.05
N SER A 32 -2.95 18.72 7.21
CA SER A 32 -4.24 19.39 7.48
C SER A 32 -4.21 20.92 7.37
N LEU A 33 -3.03 21.51 7.08
CA LEU A 33 -2.90 22.95 6.95
C LEU A 33 -3.64 23.48 5.72
N THR A 34 -4.35 24.60 5.85
CA THR A 34 -5.09 25.23 4.76
C THR A 34 -4.22 25.52 3.52
N GLN A 35 -2.95 25.94 3.72
CA GLN A 35 -2.02 26.17 2.62
C GLN A 35 -1.60 24.89 1.88
N CYS A 36 -1.80 23.72 2.49
CA CYS A 36 -1.52 22.43 1.85
C CYS A 36 -2.73 21.86 1.08
N ALA A 37 -3.92 22.41 1.23
CA ALA A 37 -5.16 21.89 0.63
C ALA A 37 -5.05 21.70 -0.88
N ALA A 38 -4.47 22.65 -1.61
CA ALA A 38 -4.28 22.54 -3.06
C ALA A 38 -3.34 21.39 -3.45
N ALA A 39 -2.33 21.10 -2.63
CA ALA A 39 -1.43 19.97 -2.84
C ALA A 39 -2.10 18.63 -2.49
N VAL A 40 -2.96 18.61 -1.47
CA VAL A 40 -3.80 17.45 -1.14
C VAL A 40 -4.75 17.14 -2.29
N ASP A 41 -5.44 18.15 -2.86
CA ASP A 41 -6.28 17.97 -4.04
C ASP A 41 -5.49 17.48 -5.26
N ALA A 42 -4.27 18.01 -5.45
CA ALA A 42 -3.38 17.56 -6.53
C ALA A 42 -2.97 16.09 -6.34
N TYR A 43 -2.71 15.65 -5.11
CA TYR A 43 -2.41 14.25 -4.77
C TYR A 43 -3.56 13.33 -5.22
N TYR A 44 -4.79 13.59 -4.82
CA TYR A 44 -5.95 12.79 -5.23
C TYR A 44 -6.22 12.85 -6.75
N GLN A 45 -5.99 14.01 -7.38
CA GLN A 45 -6.11 14.14 -8.83
C GLN A 45 -5.10 13.27 -9.58
N VAL A 46 -3.86 13.20 -9.09
CA VAL A 46 -2.80 12.37 -9.67
C VAL A 46 -3.08 10.89 -9.43
N ASN A 47 -3.54 10.49 -8.23
CA ASN A 47 -3.98 9.13 -7.93
C ASN A 47 -4.99 8.64 -8.98
N ARG A 48 -6.08 9.40 -9.17
CA ARG A 48 -7.13 9.07 -10.16
C ARG A 48 -6.59 8.99 -11.60
N ARG A 49 -5.63 9.86 -11.96
CA ARG A 49 -4.99 9.85 -13.29
C ARG A 49 -4.19 8.58 -13.56
N TYR A 50 -3.56 8.01 -12.54
CA TYR A 50 -2.84 6.75 -12.68
C TYR A 50 -3.75 5.58 -13.00
N ALA A 51 -4.99 5.61 -12.57
CA ALA A 51 -5.95 4.52 -12.75
C ALA A 51 -5.29 3.16 -12.42
N GLY A 52 -4.76 3.05 -11.20
CA GLY A 52 -4.14 1.81 -10.72
C GLY A 52 -5.16 0.67 -10.60
N ASP A 53 -4.71 -0.55 -10.76
CA ASP A 53 -5.56 -1.72 -10.46
C ASP A 53 -5.72 -1.91 -8.95
N ALA A 54 -4.79 -1.34 -8.16
CA ALA A 54 -4.81 -1.36 -6.72
C ALA A 54 -4.05 -0.19 -6.11
N PHE A 55 -4.41 0.17 -4.89
CA PHE A 55 -3.54 0.93 -3.99
C PHE A 55 -3.09 0.05 -2.81
N ALA A 56 -1.93 0.36 -2.23
CA ALA A 56 -1.34 -0.41 -1.15
C ALA A 56 -0.82 0.49 -0.04
N CYS A 57 -1.16 0.13 1.19
CA CYS A 57 -0.66 0.79 2.39
C CYS A 57 -0.26 -0.20 3.47
N GLY A 58 0.60 0.25 4.38
CA GLY A 58 0.88 -0.48 5.61
C GLY A 58 -0.26 -0.38 6.62
N ARG A 59 -0.28 -1.30 7.59
CA ARG A 59 -1.33 -1.41 8.61
C ARG A 59 -1.70 -0.06 9.25
N VAL A 60 -0.72 0.72 9.71
CA VAL A 60 -1.01 1.98 10.43
C VAL A 60 -1.74 3.00 9.55
N THR A 61 -1.38 3.08 8.26
CA THR A 61 -2.07 3.96 7.31
C THR A 61 -3.48 3.46 7.04
N MET A 62 -3.67 2.15 6.81
CA MET A 62 -5.01 1.57 6.63
C MET A 62 -5.89 1.76 7.87
N GLU A 63 -5.32 1.59 9.07
CA GLU A 63 -6.03 1.78 10.33
C GLU A 63 -6.52 3.22 10.49
N GLY A 64 -5.65 4.21 10.22
CA GLY A 64 -6.02 5.62 10.35
C GLY A 64 -6.99 6.10 9.27
N SER A 65 -6.85 5.60 8.03
CA SER A 65 -7.65 6.09 6.90
C SER A 65 -8.99 5.37 6.76
N PHE A 66 -9.07 4.05 7.01
CA PHE A 66 -10.24 3.26 6.63
C PHE A 66 -10.90 2.51 7.78
N THR A 67 -10.13 1.88 8.70
CA THR A 67 -10.75 1.12 9.79
C THR A 67 -10.94 1.93 11.07
N GLN A 68 -10.32 3.12 11.17
CA GLN A 68 -10.44 4.07 12.29
C GLN A 68 -10.22 3.40 13.66
N GLY A 69 -9.34 2.39 13.73
CA GLY A 69 -9.02 1.67 14.95
C GLY A 69 -10.11 0.72 15.45
N PHE A 70 -11.11 0.40 14.61
CA PHE A 70 -12.13 -0.60 14.98
C PHE A 70 -11.46 -1.93 15.36
N GLN A 71 -11.92 -2.53 16.47
CA GLN A 71 -11.45 -3.81 16.96
C GLN A 71 -12.57 -4.85 16.82
N PRO A 72 -12.40 -5.87 15.99
CA PRO A 72 -13.43 -6.88 15.80
C PRO A 72 -13.57 -7.77 17.05
N ASP A 73 -14.80 -8.16 17.36
CA ASP A 73 -15.05 -9.23 18.32
C ASP A 73 -14.77 -10.58 17.67
N LEU A 74 -13.70 -11.24 18.10
CA LEU A 74 -13.31 -12.56 17.61
C LEU A 74 -13.92 -13.71 18.42
N THR A 75 -14.68 -13.43 19.50
CA THR A 75 -15.33 -14.45 20.34
C THR A 75 -16.17 -15.44 19.53
N PRO A 76 -16.98 -15.05 18.50
CA PRO A 76 -17.76 -15.97 17.70
C PRO A 76 -16.95 -16.98 16.88
N TYR A 77 -15.65 -16.74 16.73
CA TYR A 77 -14.73 -17.55 15.93
C TYR A 77 -13.79 -18.42 16.77
N GLN A 78 -13.87 -18.33 18.09
CA GLN A 78 -13.03 -19.12 19.01
C GLN A 78 -13.14 -20.63 18.72
N GLY A 79 -11.97 -21.28 18.60
CA GLY A 79 -11.87 -22.70 18.29
C GLY A 79 -12.22 -23.07 16.83
N ARG A 80 -12.54 -22.09 15.98
CA ARG A 80 -12.71 -22.32 14.54
C ARG A 80 -11.37 -22.24 13.85
N THR A 81 -11.24 -23.00 12.79
CA THR A 81 -10.05 -23.00 11.91
C THR A 81 -10.45 -22.97 10.45
N VAL A 82 -9.61 -22.38 9.63
CA VAL A 82 -9.67 -22.43 8.17
C VAL A 82 -8.35 -22.98 7.65
N PRO A 83 -8.31 -23.57 6.43
CA PRO A 83 -7.06 -23.97 5.84
C PRO A 83 -6.05 -22.82 5.79
N PRO A 84 -4.77 -23.03 6.15
CA PRO A 84 -3.73 -21.99 6.10
C PRO A 84 -3.25 -21.78 4.66
N MET A 85 -4.13 -21.23 3.82
CA MET A 85 -3.89 -20.97 2.40
C MET A 85 -4.46 -19.62 2.00
N ASP A 86 -4.00 -19.09 0.86
CA ASP A 86 -4.54 -17.87 0.27
C ASP A 86 -6.05 -18.00 0.05
N TYR A 87 -6.78 -16.92 0.24
CA TYR A 87 -8.24 -16.90 0.12
C TYR A 87 -8.70 -15.72 -0.72
N VAL A 88 -9.56 -15.99 -1.70
CA VAL A 88 -10.20 -14.99 -2.55
C VAL A 88 -11.69 -14.98 -2.24
N ALA A 89 -12.17 -13.86 -1.69
CA ALA A 89 -13.58 -13.68 -1.33
C ALA A 89 -14.43 -13.20 -2.51
N ASP A 90 -13.85 -12.46 -3.46
CA ASP A 90 -14.55 -11.93 -4.63
C ASP A 90 -13.67 -12.06 -5.89
N GLU A 91 -13.97 -13.09 -6.70
CA GLU A 91 -13.28 -13.34 -7.97
C GLU A 91 -13.65 -12.35 -9.08
N THR A 92 -14.66 -11.50 -8.86
CA THR A 92 -15.14 -10.51 -9.83
C THR A 92 -14.55 -9.13 -9.62
N ALA A 93 -13.86 -8.92 -8.50
CA ALA A 93 -13.23 -7.64 -8.17
C ALA A 93 -12.15 -7.26 -9.20
N THR A 94 -12.13 -5.99 -9.59
CA THR A 94 -11.18 -5.44 -10.57
C THR A 94 -10.36 -4.27 -10.02
N PHE A 95 -10.69 -3.79 -8.81
CA PHE A 95 -9.98 -2.73 -8.11
C PHE A 95 -9.77 -3.13 -6.64
N PHE A 96 -8.56 -2.94 -6.11
CA PHE A 96 -8.16 -3.53 -4.84
C PHE A 96 -7.51 -2.55 -3.88
N ALA A 97 -7.83 -2.71 -2.58
CA ALA A 97 -7.13 -2.09 -1.46
C ALA A 97 -6.22 -3.13 -0.80
N VAL A 98 -4.93 -3.03 -1.00
CA VAL A 98 -3.95 -4.00 -0.49
C VAL A 98 -3.37 -3.52 0.83
N ALA A 99 -3.68 -4.22 1.92
CA ALA A 99 -3.23 -3.91 3.26
C ALA A 99 -2.06 -4.81 3.69
N PHE A 100 -0.88 -4.23 3.93
CA PHE A 100 0.24 -4.98 4.48
C PHE A 100 0.13 -5.05 6.01
N ASP A 101 -0.58 -6.06 6.50
CA ASP A 101 -0.79 -6.32 7.93
C ASP A 101 -0.20 -7.67 8.37
N ARG A 102 1.09 -7.70 8.59
CA ARG A 102 1.85 -8.92 8.90
C ARG A 102 1.23 -9.83 9.96
N ARG A 103 0.43 -9.29 10.88
CA ARG A 103 -0.05 -10.00 12.08
C ARG A 103 -1.57 -10.11 12.16
N GLY A 104 -2.31 -9.64 11.16
CA GLY A 104 -3.76 -9.68 11.16
C GLY A 104 -4.36 -8.87 12.32
N ARG A 105 -4.25 -7.53 12.27
CA ARG A 105 -4.71 -6.64 13.35
C ARG A 105 -5.69 -5.58 12.87
N LEU A 106 -5.90 -5.48 11.55
CA LEU A 106 -6.84 -4.51 11.02
C LEU A 106 -8.29 -4.94 11.29
N GLY A 107 -9.07 -4.02 11.80
CA GLY A 107 -10.49 -4.23 12.08
C GLY A 107 -11.35 -3.80 10.87
N TRP A 108 -11.38 -4.58 9.82
CA TRP A 108 -12.29 -4.35 8.70
C TRP A 108 -13.73 -4.63 9.13
N GLN A 109 -14.69 -3.87 8.60
CA GLN A 109 -16.12 -4.10 8.85
C GLN A 109 -16.79 -4.81 7.67
N CYS A 110 -16.21 -4.71 6.49
CA CYS A 110 -16.64 -5.42 5.27
C CYS A 110 -15.45 -5.61 4.31
N GLY A 111 -15.66 -6.37 3.25
CA GLY A 111 -14.64 -6.69 2.24
C GLY A 111 -14.36 -5.59 1.22
N ARG A 112 -14.90 -4.37 1.39
CA ARG A 112 -14.71 -3.25 0.47
C ARG A 112 -14.46 -1.94 1.21
N ILE A 113 -13.72 -1.03 0.57
CA ILE A 113 -13.53 0.33 1.07
C ILE A 113 -14.80 1.13 0.80
N GLU A 114 -15.34 1.75 1.84
CA GLU A 114 -16.43 2.72 1.76
C GLU A 114 -15.85 4.13 1.73
N ASP A 115 -15.66 4.67 0.53
CA ASP A 115 -15.14 6.01 0.31
C ASP A 115 -15.83 6.65 -0.89
N GLU A 116 -16.06 7.98 -0.85
CA GLU A 116 -16.67 8.72 -1.94
C GLU A 116 -15.68 9.02 -3.08
N ASP A 117 -14.37 9.04 -2.79
CA ASP A 117 -13.35 9.26 -3.83
C ASP A 117 -13.20 8.00 -4.68
N PRO A 118 -13.39 8.11 -6.01
CA PRO A 118 -13.28 6.96 -6.92
C PRO A 118 -11.87 6.35 -6.99
N GLY A 119 -10.86 7.04 -6.45
CA GLY A 119 -9.50 6.48 -6.28
C GLY A 119 -9.39 5.46 -5.16
N TYR A 120 -10.42 5.33 -4.30
CA TYR A 120 -10.44 4.42 -3.15
C TYR A 120 -11.75 3.64 -3.03
N GLY A 121 -12.86 4.29 -3.35
CA GLY A 121 -14.20 3.74 -3.14
C GLY A 121 -14.45 2.43 -3.91
N ASN A 122 -15.13 1.49 -3.24
CA ASN A 122 -15.44 0.15 -3.72
C ASN A 122 -14.25 -0.77 -3.98
N ALA A 123 -13.02 -0.36 -3.62
CA ALA A 123 -11.86 -1.25 -3.70
C ALA A 123 -12.08 -2.49 -2.83
N HIS A 124 -11.90 -3.67 -3.40
CA HIS A 124 -11.97 -4.93 -2.66
C HIS A 124 -10.72 -5.08 -1.78
N VAL A 125 -10.91 -5.39 -0.50
CA VAL A 125 -9.83 -5.49 0.47
C VAL A 125 -9.08 -6.81 0.31
N VAL A 126 -7.75 -6.71 0.22
CA VAL A 126 -6.82 -7.84 0.21
C VAL A 126 -5.77 -7.63 1.30
N GLU A 127 -5.72 -8.50 2.29
CA GLU A 127 -4.66 -8.48 3.30
C GLU A 127 -3.44 -9.30 2.89
N VAL A 128 -2.26 -8.72 3.08
CA VAL A 128 -0.98 -9.42 2.96
C VAL A 128 -0.51 -9.77 4.36
N LEU A 129 -0.59 -11.05 4.69
CA LEU A 129 -0.35 -11.62 6.00
C LEU A 129 0.97 -12.41 6.04
N CYS A 130 1.53 -12.58 7.23
CA CYS A 130 2.55 -13.59 7.50
C CYS A 130 1.89 -14.85 8.07
N GLU A 131 2.63 -15.97 8.04
CA GLU A 131 2.26 -17.18 8.76
C GLU A 131 2.12 -16.89 10.27
N GLY A 132 1.34 -17.70 11.00
CA GLY A 132 1.13 -17.53 12.43
C GLY A 132 0.06 -16.49 12.81
N VAL A 133 -0.72 -15.96 11.84
CA VAL A 133 -1.94 -15.19 12.14
C VAL A 133 -2.98 -16.10 12.78
N ALA A 134 -3.68 -15.59 13.81
CA ALA A 134 -4.66 -16.36 14.56
C ALA A 134 -5.77 -16.92 13.64
N PRO A 135 -6.10 -18.23 13.74
CA PRO A 135 -7.14 -18.84 12.92
C PRO A 135 -8.50 -18.13 13.04
N GLU A 136 -8.82 -17.63 14.22
CA GLU A 136 -10.04 -16.88 14.51
C GLU A 136 -10.14 -15.60 13.64
N TYR A 137 -9.00 -14.92 13.46
CA TYR A 137 -8.95 -13.74 12.61
C TYR A 137 -9.16 -14.09 11.13
N LEU A 138 -8.59 -15.19 10.65
CA LEU A 138 -8.82 -15.67 9.28
C LEU A 138 -10.30 -16.05 9.06
N CYS A 139 -10.92 -16.71 10.04
CA CYS A 139 -12.36 -17.00 10.00
C CYS A 139 -13.20 -15.72 9.94
N TYR A 140 -12.80 -14.70 10.71
CA TYR A 140 -13.44 -13.39 10.68
C TYR A 140 -13.33 -12.74 9.30
N LEU A 141 -12.12 -12.67 8.72
CA LEU A 141 -11.90 -12.11 7.38
C LEU A 141 -12.77 -12.79 6.31
N GLN A 142 -12.83 -14.12 6.34
CA GLN A 142 -13.70 -14.87 5.43
C GLN A 142 -15.18 -14.53 5.60
N HIS A 143 -15.63 -14.40 6.86
CA HIS A 143 -17.02 -14.06 7.18
C HIS A 143 -17.44 -12.70 6.63
N ILE A 144 -16.56 -11.69 6.72
CA ILE A 144 -16.83 -10.33 6.24
C ILE A 144 -16.45 -10.10 4.78
N GLY A 145 -15.99 -11.14 4.08
CA GLY A 145 -15.67 -11.08 2.65
C GLY A 145 -14.35 -10.36 2.33
N VAL A 146 -13.35 -10.42 3.20
CA VAL A 146 -12.00 -9.90 2.95
C VAL A 146 -11.13 -11.01 2.39
N SER A 147 -10.44 -10.75 1.27
CA SER A 147 -9.42 -11.64 0.72
C SER A 147 -8.10 -11.52 1.48
N TYR A 148 -7.30 -12.58 1.47
CA TYR A 148 -5.95 -12.52 2.02
C TYR A 148 -4.97 -13.46 1.33
N ILE A 149 -3.69 -13.11 1.37
CA ILE A 149 -2.57 -13.93 0.94
C ILE A 149 -1.51 -14.02 2.03
N PHE A 150 -0.85 -15.16 2.12
CA PHE A 150 0.31 -15.33 2.98
C PHE A 150 1.58 -15.02 2.18
N ALA A 151 2.34 -14.02 2.64
CA ALA A 151 3.60 -13.65 2.04
C ALA A 151 4.61 -13.24 3.11
N GLY A 152 4.90 -14.16 4.02
CA GLY A 152 5.85 -13.98 5.10
C GLY A 152 5.85 -15.17 6.04
N ASN A 153 6.86 -15.25 6.88
CA ASN A 153 7.08 -16.35 7.81
C ASN A 153 6.41 -16.13 9.18
N GLU A 154 6.44 -17.14 10.05
CA GLU A 154 5.91 -17.09 11.42
C GLU A 154 6.57 -16.01 12.30
N ALA A 155 7.84 -15.63 12.01
CA ALA A 155 8.51 -14.54 12.71
C ALA A 155 7.97 -13.14 12.32
N GLY A 156 7.06 -13.08 11.35
CA GLY A 156 6.44 -11.84 10.89
C GLY A 156 7.33 -11.04 9.92
N VAL A 157 8.24 -11.71 9.22
CA VAL A 157 9.05 -11.11 8.16
C VAL A 157 8.33 -11.32 6.84
N LEU A 158 7.98 -10.21 6.18
CA LEU A 158 7.36 -10.21 4.84
C LEU A 158 8.39 -10.59 3.78
N ASP A 159 7.93 -11.32 2.79
CA ASP A 159 8.58 -11.56 1.51
C ASP A 159 7.85 -10.73 0.44
N LEU A 160 8.44 -9.61 0.04
CA LEU A 160 7.82 -8.70 -0.93
C LEU A 160 7.79 -9.30 -2.35
N ASP A 161 8.74 -10.16 -2.72
CA ASP A 161 8.71 -10.85 -4.01
C ASP A 161 7.52 -11.80 -4.08
N LEU A 162 7.31 -12.61 -3.05
CA LEU A 162 6.17 -13.50 -2.96
C LEU A 162 4.85 -12.73 -2.91
N ALA A 163 4.78 -11.63 -2.12
CA ALA A 163 3.58 -10.78 -2.05
C ALA A 163 3.21 -10.24 -3.44
N LEU A 164 4.15 -9.58 -4.11
CA LEU A 164 3.93 -8.98 -5.43
C LEU A 164 3.62 -10.03 -6.49
N PHE A 165 4.29 -11.18 -6.47
CA PHE A 165 3.96 -12.30 -7.35
C PHE A 165 2.52 -12.78 -7.18
N LYS A 166 2.07 -13.00 -5.93
CA LYS A 166 0.71 -13.44 -5.63
C LYS A 166 -0.33 -12.38 -6.02
N LEU A 167 -0.09 -11.11 -5.71
CA LEU A 167 -0.96 -10.01 -6.13
C LEU A 167 -1.13 -9.97 -7.65
N ARG A 168 -0.05 -10.21 -8.40
CA ARG A 168 -0.09 -10.29 -9.86
C ARG A 168 -0.80 -11.52 -10.39
N ARG A 169 -0.57 -12.70 -9.77
CA ARG A 169 -1.06 -13.99 -10.27
C ARG A 169 -2.50 -14.28 -9.85
N ILE A 170 -2.86 -13.96 -8.62
CA ILE A 170 -4.18 -14.31 -8.04
C ILE A 170 -5.20 -13.22 -8.39
N PHE A 171 -4.84 -11.94 -8.21
CA PHE A 171 -5.75 -10.82 -8.40
C PHE A 171 -5.58 -10.08 -9.73
N GLY A 172 -4.61 -10.45 -10.54
CA GLY A 172 -4.38 -9.82 -11.85
C GLY A 172 -3.83 -8.38 -11.79
N ILE A 173 -3.42 -7.90 -10.61
CA ILE A 173 -2.94 -6.54 -10.41
C ILE A 173 -1.69 -6.30 -11.26
N LYS A 174 -1.75 -5.34 -12.18
CA LYS A 174 -0.65 -4.95 -13.09
C LYS A 174 0.02 -3.67 -12.65
N LYS A 175 -0.74 -2.74 -12.07
CA LYS A 175 -0.29 -1.43 -11.61
C LYS A 175 -0.72 -1.25 -10.16
N LEU A 176 0.26 -1.08 -9.27
CA LEU A 176 0.07 -0.91 -7.84
C LEU A 176 0.52 0.48 -7.42
N LEU A 177 -0.38 1.29 -6.85
CA LEU A 177 -0.02 2.56 -6.20
C LEU A 177 0.37 2.27 -4.75
N LEU A 178 1.66 2.43 -4.43
CA LEU A 178 2.16 2.34 -3.07
C LEU A 178 2.01 3.70 -2.39
N GLU A 179 1.08 3.80 -1.44
CA GLU A 179 0.67 5.05 -0.78
C GLU A 179 1.02 5.09 0.72
N GLY A 180 2.05 4.38 1.06
CA GLY A 180 2.65 4.52 2.37
C GLY A 180 2.25 3.43 3.38
N GLY A 181 2.54 3.57 4.73
CA GLY A 181 3.40 4.63 5.27
C GLY A 181 4.90 4.42 5.09
N SER A 182 5.66 5.31 5.68
CA SER A 182 7.10 5.41 5.59
C SER A 182 7.87 4.09 5.74
N ILE A 183 7.46 3.23 6.66
CA ILE A 183 8.10 1.92 6.91
C ILE A 183 7.90 0.98 5.72
N LEU A 184 6.68 0.92 5.18
CA LEU A 184 6.38 0.08 4.02
C LEU A 184 7.10 0.61 2.78
N ASN A 185 7.04 1.92 2.53
CA ASN A 185 7.78 2.57 1.44
C ASN A 185 9.28 2.27 1.52
N GLY A 186 9.86 2.35 2.74
CA GLY A 186 11.26 2.04 2.98
C GLY A 186 11.60 0.58 2.70
N ALA A 187 10.73 -0.38 3.04
CA ALA A 187 10.91 -1.78 2.72
C ALA A 187 10.92 -2.02 1.20
N PHE A 188 9.93 -1.50 0.49
CA PHE A 188 9.85 -1.58 -0.97
C PHE A 188 11.07 -0.96 -1.65
N GLN A 189 11.54 0.18 -1.13
CA GLN A 189 12.69 0.89 -1.70
C GLN A 189 13.99 0.11 -1.48
N ARG A 190 14.23 -0.44 -0.28
CA ARG A 190 15.43 -1.24 0.02
C ARG A 190 15.53 -2.52 -0.81
N GLU A 191 14.38 -3.15 -1.08
CA GLU A 191 14.30 -4.40 -1.85
C GLU A 191 14.14 -4.18 -3.35
N ASP A 192 14.32 -2.94 -3.80
CA ASP A 192 14.28 -2.60 -5.22
C ASP A 192 12.93 -2.87 -5.91
N LYS A 193 11.82 -2.64 -5.20
CA LYS A 193 10.47 -2.94 -5.67
C LYS A 193 9.71 -1.73 -6.20
N ILE A 194 10.30 -0.53 -6.18
CA ILE A 194 9.66 0.69 -6.69
C ILE A 194 10.18 0.99 -8.10
N ASP A 195 9.29 1.00 -9.08
CA ASP A 195 9.60 1.33 -10.47
C ASP A 195 9.51 2.82 -10.74
N GLU A 196 8.61 3.52 -10.04
CA GLU A 196 8.32 4.93 -10.26
C GLU A 196 8.04 5.66 -8.95
N LEU A 197 8.52 6.91 -8.85
CA LEU A 197 8.13 7.83 -7.78
C LEU A 197 7.21 8.91 -8.37
N SER A 198 6.10 9.14 -7.71
CA SER A 198 5.14 10.19 -8.01
C SER A 198 4.95 11.05 -6.77
N LEU A 199 5.56 12.23 -6.77
CA LEU A 199 5.71 13.06 -5.58
C LEU A 199 4.98 14.39 -5.76
N VAL A 200 4.01 14.67 -4.88
CA VAL A 200 3.36 15.98 -4.77
C VAL A 200 3.98 16.74 -3.62
N ILE A 201 4.53 17.92 -3.89
CA ILE A 201 5.27 18.71 -2.91
C ILE A 201 4.35 19.72 -2.24
N MET A 202 4.24 19.63 -0.92
CA MET A 202 3.48 20.57 -0.09
C MET A 202 4.35 21.77 0.32
N PRO A 203 3.78 22.99 0.37
CA PRO A 203 4.54 24.22 0.62
C PRO A 203 4.84 24.45 2.12
N CYS A 204 5.43 23.45 2.76
CA CYS A 204 5.75 23.46 4.19
C CYS A 204 6.99 22.61 4.49
N VAL A 205 7.55 22.80 5.67
CA VAL A 205 8.57 21.95 6.27
C VAL A 205 7.91 21.18 7.40
N GLY A 206 8.16 19.88 7.49
CA GLY A 206 7.63 19.02 8.56
C GLY A 206 8.39 19.21 9.88
N GLU A 207 7.89 18.60 10.93
CA GLU A 207 8.54 18.61 12.25
C GLU A 207 9.59 17.48 12.35
N GLU A 208 10.48 17.57 13.33
CA GLU A 208 11.59 16.61 13.49
C GLU A 208 11.09 15.17 13.68
N GLN A 209 10.00 14.98 14.45
CA GLN A 209 9.39 13.69 14.72
C GLN A 209 8.60 13.10 13.56
N ASP A 210 8.30 13.89 12.52
CA ASP A 210 7.59 13.43 11.34
C ASP A 210 8.42 12.45 10.54
N LYS A 211 7.75 11.47 9.95
CA LYS A 211 8.44 10.38 9.25
C LYS A 211 8.82 10.77 7.83
N PRO A 212 10.02 10.38 7.39
CA PRO A 212 10.49 10.61 6.02
C PRO A 212 9.70 9.73 5.03
N LEU A 213 9.81 10.05 3.74
CA LEU A 213 9.22 9.26 2.66
C LEU A 213 9.61 7.77 2.75
N PHE A 214 10.88 7.49 3.05
CA PHE A 214 11.41 6.15 3.19
C PHE A 214 12.11 5.97 4.55
N TRP A 215 11.56 5.12 5.40
CA TRP A 215 12.23 4.71 6.63
C TRP A 215 13.33 3.70 6.34
N GLN A 216 14.55 3.96 6.82
CA GLN A 216 15.72 3.10 6.59
C GLN A 216 15.99 2.80 5.10
N SER A 217 16.05 3.85 4.28
CA SER A 217 16.28 3.74 2.84
C SER A 217 17.66 3.21 2.48
N ALA A 218 17.79 2.62 1.28
CA ALA A 218 19.04 2.31 0.60
C ALA A 218 19.30 3.30 -0.54
N LEU A 219 20.56 3.39 -0.98
CA LEU A 219 20.89 4.21 -2.15
C LEU A 219 20.26 3.63 -3.41
N SER A 220 19.54 4.45 -4.17
CA SER A 220 18.96 4.11 -5.46
C SER A 220 18.88 5.33 -6.36
N GLU A 221 18.93 5.10 -7.67
CA GLU A 221 18.94 6.16 -8.67
C GLU A 221 17.61 6.19 -9.45
N TYR A 222 17.11 7.40 -9.65
CA TYR A 222 15.92 7.68 -10.44
C TYR A 222 16.21 8.80 -11.44
N GLN A 223 15.51 8.79 -12.56
CA GLN A 223 15.57 9.83 -13.57
C GLN A 223 14.26 10.61 -13.57
N LEU A 224 14.34 11.94 -13.55
CA LEU A 224 13.17 12.80 -13.72
C LEU A 224 12.61 12.64 -15.14
N GLU A 225 11.34 12.22 -15.24
CA GLU A 225 10.61 12.06 -16.49
C GLU A 225 9.62 13.20 -16.74
N GLU A 226 9.02 13.73 -15.65
CA GLU A 226 8.00 14.74 -15.76
C GLU A 226 7.99 15.65 -14.52
N SER A 227 7.76 16.95 -14.74
CA SER A 227 7.49 17.91 -13.70
C SER A 227 6.36 18.84 -14.13
N ARG A 228 5.35 19.01 -13.27
CA ARG A 228 4.19 19.89 -13.53
C ARG A 228 3.76 20.61 -12.29
N LEU A 229 3.02 21.72 -12.49
CA LEU A 229 2.20 22.31 -11.44
C LEU A 229 0.76 21.80 -11.63
N ILE A 230 0.20 21.21 -10.58
CA ILE A 230 -1.18 20.77 -10.49
C ILE A 230 -1.82 21.52 -9.34
N ASN A 231 -2.84 22.32 -9.61
CA ASN A 231 -3.47 23.22 -8.62
C ASN A 231 -2.45 24.13 -7.88
N GLY A 232 -1.34 24.48 -8.54
CA GLY A 232 -0.26 25.28 -7.92
C GLY A 232 0.74 24.45 -7.12
N ALA A 233 0.55 23.16 -6.91
CA ALA A 233 1.49 22.27 -6.22
C ALA A 233 2.45 21.60 -7.24
N PRO A 234 3.77 21.56 -6.99
CA PRO A 234 4.69 20.80 -7.81
C PRO A 234 4.39 19.31 -7.74
N TRP A 235 4.24 18.68 -8.88
CA TRP A 235 4.22 17.23 -9.03
C TRP A 235 5.44 16.78 -9.83
N LEU A 236 6.19 15.83 -9.29
CA LEU A 236 7.40 15.27 -9.85
C LEU A 236 7.22 13.77 -10.09
N ARG A 237 7.57 13.34 -11.29
CA ARG A 237 7.56 11.94 -11.69
C ARG A 237 8.97 11.49 -12.02
N TYR A 238 9.45 10.50 -11.29
CA TYR A 238 10.75 9.89 -11.53
C TYR A 238 10.59 8.42 -11.85
N VAL A 239 11.39 7.92 -12.79
CA VAL A 239 11.45 6.50 -13.13
C VAL A 239 12.80 5.93 -12.71
N ARG A 240 12.79 4.71 -12.21
CA ARG A 240 13.99 4.04 -11.76
C ARG A 240 14.95 3.78 -12.92
N LYS A 241 16.23 4.08 -12.70
CA LYS A 241 17.32 3.63 -13.58
C LYS A 241 17.63 2.16 -13.26
N ARG A 242 17.49 1.29 -14.24
CA ARG A 242 17.90 -0.12 -14.19
C ARG A 242 19.28 -0.32 -14.80
#